data_956b626187707ef5a2303f377b14e2dd
#
_entry.id   956b626187707ef5a2303f377b14e2dd
#
_cell.length_a   1.000
_cell.length_b   1.000
_cell.length_c   1.000
_cell.angle_alpha   90.00
_cell.angle_beta   90.00
_cell.angle_gamma   90.00
#
_symmetry.space_group_name_H-M   'P 1'
#
loop_
_entity.id
_entity.type
_entity.pdbx_description
1 polymer ?
#
loop_
_entity_poly.entity_id
_entity_poly.type
_entity_poly.pdbx_seq_one_letter_code
_entity_poly.pdbx_strand_id
1 'polypeptide(L)'
;MIYIFYQTRLFINKNLISYKVKSLIVAVIIDISRTPKFLKSIIYKEIARFHVTDMNDSYLKMDQECNRKHVKSFLEEVFCTHGLSDYVIAENSRDDAELVILKKGDIEQIGLFVCMHCSMIFGSAEERSEHLRAHYFV
;
A
#
# COMPACT_ATOMS: atom_id res chain seq x y z
N MET A 1 -19.13 20.63 -10.34
CA MET A 1 -19.01 19.79 -10.36
C MET A 1 -18.90 19.31 -10.24
N ILE A 2 -18.40 19.53 -10.71
CA ILE A 2 -18.19 18.71 -10.82
C ILE A 2 -18.14 18.37 -10.85
N TYR A 3 -17.86 18.30 -10.81
CA TYR A 3 -17.75 17.68 -11.19
C TYR A 3 -17.68 17.27 -11.14
N ILE A 4 -17.04 17.25 -11.63
CA ILE A 4 -16.94 16.53 -11.75
C ILE A 4 -16.96 16.37 -11.83
N PHE A 5 -17.12 16.51 -12.02
CA PHE A 5 -17.16 16.01 -12.28
C PHE A 5 -16.98 15.77 -12.39
N TYR A 6 -16.64 15.86 -13.03
CA TYR A 6 -16.50 15.29 -13.28
C TYR A 6 -16.44 15.13 -13.56
N GLN A 7 -15.96 15.26 -13.83
CA GLN A 7 -15.89 14.77 -14.12
C GLN A 7 -15.82 14.79 -14.54
N THR A 8 -16.15 15.36 -14.99
CA THR A 8 -16.15 15.09 -15.39
C THR A 8 -16.18 15.65 -15.83
N ARG A 9 -16.11 15.93 -16.17
CA ARG A 9 -16.06 16.04 -16.54
C ARG A 9 -15.72 16.54 -16.83
N LEU A 10 -16.14 17.07 -17.32
CA LEU A 10 -15.76 17.13 -17.63
C LEU A 10 -15.81 17.59 -17.99
N PHE A 11 -15.78 17.92 -18.24
CA PHE A 11 -15.75 17.89 -18.66
C PHE A 11 -15.20 18.34 -18.88
N ILE A 12 -14.76 18.63 -19.29
CA ILE A 12 -14.25 18.55 -19.51
C ILE A 12 -13.91 18.93 -19.63
N ASN A 13 -13.83 19.48 -20.17
CA ASN A 13 -13.39 19.37 -20.29
C ASN A 13 -13.29 19.55 -19.86
N LYS A 14 -13.26 19.71 -19.85
CA LYS A 14 -12.98 19.59 -19.49
C LYS A 14 -12.53 19.15 -19.07
N ASN A 15 -12.55 19.00 -19.11
CA ASN A 15 -12.08 18.42 -19.11
C ASN A 15 -10.92 17.87 -18.71
N LEU A 16 -10.17 17.60 -18.38
CA LEU A 16 -8.85 17.06 -18.55
C LEU A 16 -8.08 17.11 -17.27
N ILE A 17 -8.02 18.22 -16.70
CA ILE A 17 -7.36 18.46 -15.41
C ILE A 17 -7.97 17.60 -14.34
N SER A 18 -9.22 17.33 -14.44
CA SER A 18 -9.91 16.53 -13.43
C SER A 18 -9.42 15.08 -13.40
N TYR A 19 -8.91 14.57 -14.50
CA TYR A 19 -8.35 13.22 -14.50
C TYR A 19 -7.09 13.12 -13.67
N LYS A 20 -6.21 14.10 -13.83
CA LYS A 20 -4.96 14.12 -13.07
C LYS A 20 -5.22 14.26 -11.58
N VAL A 21 -6.17 15.11 -11.24
CA VAL A 21 -6.53 15.29 -9.83
C VAL A 21 -7.04 14.00 -9.24
N LYS A 22 -7.86 13.26 -9.96
CA LYS A 22 -8.36 11.98 -9.50
C LYS A 22 -7.25 11.00 -9.20
N SER A 23 -6.26 10.91 -10.08
CA SER A 23 -5.17 9.96 -9.89
C SER A 23 -4.27 10.33 -8.71
N LEU A 24 -4.27 11.61 -8.32
CA LEU A 24 -3.43 12.07 -7.21
C LEU A 24 -4.08 11.88 -5.84
N ILE A 25 -5.38 11.66 -5.80
CA ILE A 25 -6.10 11.54 -4.52
C ILE A 25 -6.62 10.13 -4.28
N VAL A 26 -5.79 9.16 -4.63
CA VAL A 26 -6.12 7.76 -4.37
C VAL A 26 -5.83 7.44 -2.90
N ALA A 27 -6.83 6.91 -2.20
CA ALA A 27 -6.68 6.54 -0.79
C ALA A 27 -5.73 5.36 -0.64
N VAL A 28 -4.91 5.39 0.41
CA VAL A 28 -4.02 4.28 0.73
C VAL A 28 -4.83 3.18 1.41
N ILE A 29 -4.66 1.96 0.95
CA ILE A 29 -5.32 0.79 1.52
C ILE A 29 -4.25 -0.16 2.07
N ILE A 30 -4.40 -0.57 3.33
CA ILE A 30 -3.50 -1.52 3.96
C ILE A 30 -4.25 -2.85 4.09
N ASP A 31 -3.79 -3.86 3.36
CA ASP A 31 -4.37 -5.20 3.41
C ASP A 31 -3.82 -5.93 4.63
N ILE A 32 -4.68 -6.21 5.60
CA ILE A 32 -4.32 -6.92 6.82
C ILE A 32 -5.00 -8.28 6.92
N SER A 33 -5.51 -8.79 5.81
CA SER A 33 -6.26 -10.04 5.81
C SER A 33 -5.43 -11.24 6.26
N ARG A 34 -4.11 -11.16 6.10
CA ARG A 34 -3.20 -12.23 6.50
C ARG A 34 -2.43 -11.91 7.79
N THR A 35 -2.90 -10.93 8.53
CA THR A 35 -2.25 -10.45 9.74
C THR A 35 -2.90 -11.10 10.96
N PRO A 36 -2.12 -11.64 11.89
CA PRO A 36 -2.70 -12.24 13.11
C PRO A 36 -3.29 -11.17 14.03
N LYS A 37 -4.16 -11.62 14.92
CA LYS A 37 -4.91 -10.70 15.80
C LYS A 37 -4.02 -9.82 16.66
N PHE A 38 -2.94 -10.40 17.21
CA PHE A 38 -2.07 -9.62 18.09
C PHE A 38 -1.43 -8.45 17.33
N LEU A 39 -1.05 -8.69 16.07
CA LEU A 39 -0.43 -7.68 15.25
C LEU A 39 -1.47 -6.64 14.79
N LYS A 40 -2.69 -7.10 14.48
CA LYS A 40 -3.78 -6.17 14.14
C LYS A 40 -4.03 -5.18 15.28
N SER A 41 -4.01 -5.68 16.53
CA SER A 41 -4.21 -4.80 17.69
C SER A 41 -3.14 -3.71 17.77
N ILE A 42 -1.89 -4.07 17.52
CA ILE A 42 -0.79 -3.11 17.51
C ILE A 42 -1.01 -2.08 16.40
N ILE A 43 -1.34 -2.56 15.21
CA ILE A 43 -1.55 -1.68 14.06
C ILE A 43 -2.71 -0.73 14.31
N TYR A 44 -3.84 -1.23 14.80
CA TYR A 44 -5.00 -0.39 15.07
C TYR A 44 -4.66 0.73 16.05
N LYS A 45 -3.91 0.39 17.09
CA LYS A 45 -3.53 1.37 18.11
C LYS A 45 -2.62 2.45 17.53
N GLU A 46 -1.62 2.03 16.78
CA GLU A 46 -0.62 2.98 16.26
C GLU A 46 -1.15 3.79 15.08
N ILE A 47 -1.98 3.17 14.23
CA ILE A 47 -2.48 3.83 13.04
C ILE A 47 -3.52 4.91 13.38
N ALA A 48 -4.01 4.92 14.61
CA ALA A 48 -4.97 5.93 15.05
C ALA A 48 -4.43 7.36 14.93
N ARG A 49 -3.13 7.50 14.75
CA ARG A 49 -2.49 8.80 14.53
C ARG A 49 -2.83 9.38 13.15
N PHE A 50 -3.27 8.53 12.22
CA PHE A 50 -3.68 8.95 10.89
C PHE A 50 -5.20 8.95 10.80
N HIS A 51 -5.71 9.60 9.77
CA HIS A 51 -7.14 9.58 9.49
C HIS A 51 -7.52 8.31 8.74
N VAL A 52 -8.11 7.37 9.46
CA VAL A 52 -8.60 6.13 8.88
C VAL A 52 -10.08 6.32 8.54
N THR A 53 -10.43 6.16 7.27
CA THR A 53 -11.80 6.38 6.82
C THR A 53 -12.66 5.13 6.86
N ASP A 54 -12.02 3.96 6.81
CA ASP A 54 -12.74 2.69 6.87
C ASP A 54 -11.81 1.64 7.46
N MET A 55 -12.35 0.75 8.28
CA MET A 55 -11.55 -0.24 8.99
C MET A 55 -12.38 -1.49 9.24
N ASN A 56 -11.86 -2.63 8.82
CA ASN A 56 -12.47 -3.92 9.12
C ASN A 56 -11.36 -4.97 9.29
N ASP A 57 -11.74 -6.26 9.40
CA ASP A 57 -10.78 -7.32 9.63
C ASP A 57 -9.85 -7.59 8.45
N SER A 58 -10.20 -7.11 7.27
CA SER A 58 -9.44 -7.38 6.05
C SER A 58 -8.56 -6.23 5.60
N TYR A 59 -8.96 -4.99 5.88
CA TYR A 59 -8.19 -3.85 5.41
C TYR A 59 -8.43 -2.60 6.24
N LEU A 60 -7.51 -1.66 6.10
CA LEU A 60 -7.61 -0.30 6.61
C LEU A 60 -7.54 0.64 5.42
N LYS A 61 -8.49 1.57 5.35
CA LYS A 61 -8.47 2.57 4.29
C LYS A 61 -8.16 3.92 4.90
N MET A 62 -7.12 4.56 4.39
CA MET A 62 -6.64 5.83 4.91
C MET A 62 -7.28 7.00 4.19
N ASP A 63 -7.20 8.17 4.81
CA ASP A 63 -7.62 9.40 4.18
C ASP A 63 -6.80 9.65 2.91
N GLN A 64 -7.42 10.33 1.93
CA GLN A 64 -6.79 10.65 0.66
C GLN A 64 -5.52 11.49 0.82
N GLU A 65 -5.40 12.21 1.93
CA GLU A 65 -4.22 13.04 2.17
C GLU A 65 -3.02 12.23 2.64
N CYS A 66 -3.22 10.94 2.97
CA CYS A 66 -2.13 10.09 3.41
C CYS A 66 -1.32 9.61 2.20
N ASN A 67 -0.01 9.64 2.35
CA ASN A 67 0.93 9.21 1.32
C ASN A 67 1.37 7.78 1.61
N ARG A 68 1.38 6.92 0.59
CA ARG A 68 1.74 5.52 0.78
C ARG A 68 3.13 5.35 1.39
N LYS A 69 4.08 6.15 0.94
CA LYS A 69 5.44 6.07 1.46
C LYS A 69 5.51 6.45 2.94
N HIS A 70 4.78 7.47 3.33
CA HIS A 70 4.75 7.88 4.73
C HIS A 70 4.11 6.83 5.61
N VAL A 71 3.01 6.25 5.15
CA VAL A 71 2.32 5.20 5.89
C VAL A 71 3.22 3.98 6.03
N LYS A 72 3.89 3.59 4.94
CA LYS A 72 4.80 2.46 4.96
C LYS A 72 5.95 2.67 5.93
N SER A 73 6.58 3.85 5.87
CA SER A 73 7.69 4.18 6.77
C SER A 73 7.25 4.17 8.22
N PHE A 74 6.07 4.69 8.49
CA PHE A 74 5.53 4.70 9.84
C PHE A 74 5.31 3.28 10.35
N LEU A 75 4.72 2.41 9.53
CA LEU A 75 4.49 1.03 9.93
C LEU A 75 5.79 0.27 10.11
N GLU A 76 6.78 0.53 9.26
CA GLU A 76 8.09 -0.10 9.42
C GLU A 76 8.73 0.30 10.75
N GLU A 77 8.56 1.54 11.14
CA GLU A 77 9.06 2.02 12.42
C GLU A 77 8.35 1.36 13.58
N VAL A 78 7.03 1.22 13.48
CA VAL A 78 6.23 0.53 14.48
C VAL A 78 6.69 -0.92 14.62
N PHE A 79 6.89 -1.59 13.49
CA PHE A 79 7.33 -3.00 13.50
C PHE A 79 8.71 -3.11 14.14
N CYS A 80 9.60 -2.19 13.83
CA CYS A 80 10.93 -2.18 14.42
C CYS A 80 10.86 -2.00 15.93
N THR A 81 10.05 -1.05 16.38
CA THR A 81 9.90 -0.77 17.80
C THR A 81 9.35 -1.95 18.59
N HIS A 82 8.45 -2.70 17.97
CA HIS A 82 7.82 -3.86 18.62
C HIS A 82 8.55 -5.18 18.36
N GLY A 83 9.69 -5.13 17.68
CA GLY A 83 10.46 -6.35 17.40
C GLY A 83 9.81 -7.30 16.43
N LEU A 84 9.04 -6.79 15.47
CA LEU A 84 8.27 -7.59 14.54
C LEU A 84 9.05 -7.82 13.23
N SER A 85 10.25 -8.38 13.35
CA SER A 85 11.11 -8.58 12.19
C SER A 85 10.64 -9.69 11.25
N ASP A 86 9.67 -10.49 11.69
CA ASP A 86 9.14 -11.59 10.89
C ASP A 86 8.13 -11.15 9.84
N TYR A 87 7.74 -9.89 9.88
CA TYR A 87 6.72 -9.35 8.99
C TYR A 87 7.29 -8.30 8.07
N VAL A 88 6.70 -8.19 6.90
CA VAL A 88 7.11 -7.21 5.91
C VAL A 88 5.90 -6.43 5.44
N ILE A 89 6.11 -5.15 5.19
CA ILE A 89 5.07 -4.28 4.63
C ILE A 89 5.41 -4.15 3.15
N ALA A 90 4.64 -4.84 2.32
CA ALA A 90 4.94 -4.94 0.90
C ALA A 90 4.10 -3.97 0.08
N GLU A 91 4.67 -3.45 -0.99
CA GLU A 91 3.96 -2.58 -1.93
C GLU A 91 3.49 -3.42 -3.10
N ASN A 92 2.21 -3.29 -3.44
CA ASN A 92 1.66 -4.01 -4.57
C ASN A 92 2.18 -3.36 -5.86
N SER A 93 2.79 -4.16 -6.74
CA SER A 93 3.37 -3.66 -7.98
C SER A 93 2.32 -3.19 -8.99
N ARG A 94 1.08 -3.63 -8.82
CA ARG A 94 0.00 -3.33 -9.76
C ARG A 94 -1.01 -2.31 -9.21
N ASP A 95 -0.86 -1.91 -7.97
CA ASP A 95 -1.76 -0.96 -7.32
C ASP A 95 -0.93 -0.01 -6.48
N ASP A 96 -0.80 1.21 -6.95
CA ASP A 96 0.03 2.22 -6.29
C ASP A 96 -0.48 2.63 -4.91
N ALA A 97 -1.72 2.29 -4.60
CA ALA A 97 -2.33 2.70 -3.34
C ALA A 97 -2.28 1.61 -2.27
N GLU A 98 -1.95 0.38 -2.64
CA GLU A 98 -2.06 -0.74 -1.73
C GLU A 98 -0.75 -1.12 -1.05
N LEU A 99 -0.84 -1.32 0.26
CA LEU A 99 0.21 -1.95 1.07
C LEU A 99 -0.35 -3.26 1.61
N VAL A 100 0.50 -4.27 1.69
CA VAL A 100 0.10 -5.59 2.20
C VAL A 100 1.05 -5.99 3.32
N ILE A 101 0.52 -6.47 4.43
CA ILE A 101 1.33 -6.97 5.53
C ILE A 101 1.40 -8.47 5.43
N LEU A 102 2.62 -8.99 5.30
CA LEU A 102 2.87 -10.42 5.09
C LEU A 102 3.92 -10.92 6.06
N LYS A 103 3.77 -12.18 6.46
CA LYS A 103 4.81 -12.86 7.23
C LYS A 103 5.86 -13.37 6.25
N LYS A 104 7.13 -13.12 6.55
CA LYS A 104 8.23 -13.46 5.65
C LYS A 104 8.22 -14.92 5.20
N GLY A 105 7.93 -15.83 6.12
CA GLY A 105 7.95 -17.25 5.81
C GLY A 105 6.80 -17.71 4.92
N ASP A 106 5.75 -16.90 4.76
CA ASP A 106 4.55 -17.30 4.02
C ASP A 106 4.48 -16.77 2.61
N ILE A 107 5.35 -15.83 2.25
CA ILE A 107 5.21 -15.06 1.00
C ILE A 107 5.23 -15.95 -0.24
N GLU A 108 6.24 -16.80 -0.36
CA GLU A 108 6.35 -17.65 -1.54
C GLU A 108 5.33 -18.78 -1.53
N GLN A 109 4.88 -19.17 -0.35
CA GLN A 109 3.86 -20.23 -0.24
C GLN A 109 2.52 -19.80 -0.80
N ILE A 110 2.23 -18.50 -0.79
CA ILE A 110 0.98 -17.97 -1.34
C ILE A 110 1.15 -17.49 -2.77
N GLY A 111 2.29 -17.82 -3.40
CA GLY A 111 2.51 -17.50 -4.80
C GLY A 111 2.96 -16.09 -5.08
N LEU A 112 3.51 -15.41 -4.08
CA LEU A 112 4.00 -14.04 -4.26
C LEU A 112 5.52 -14.01 -4.15
N PHE A 113 6.10 -13.01 -4.80
CA PHE A 113 7.56 -12.81 -4.80
C PHE A 113 7.87 -11.37 -4.42
N VAL A 114 8.79 -11.18 -3.49
CA VAL A 114 9.11 -9.87 -2.93
C VAL A 114 10.49 -9.43 -3.36
N CYS A 115 10.61 -8.16 -3.73
CA CYS A 115 11.91 -7.54 -3.96
C CYS A 115 12.55 -7.25 -2.62
N MET A 116 13.74 -7.78 -2.39
CA MET A 116 14.42 -7.61 -1.11
C MET A 116 14.96 -6.19 -0.91
N HIS A 117 15.00 -5.40 -1.96
CA HIS A 117 15.51 -4.03 -1.86
C HIS A 117 14.43 -3.03 -1.47
N CYS A 118 13.22 -3.17 -2.02
CA CYS A 118 12.17 -2.17 -1.81
C CYS A 118 10.84 -2.75 -1.31
N SER A 119 10.78 -4.07 -1.08
CA SER A 119 9.60 -4.76 -0.57
C SER A 119 8.39 -4.72 -1.51
N MET A 120 8.61 -4.47 -2.81
CA MET A 120 7.54 -4.56 -3.78
C MET A 120 7.22 -6.01 -4.08
N ILE A 121 5.93 -6.36 -4.18
CA ILE A 121 5.51 -7.73 -4.44
C ILE A 121 5.08 -7.92 -5.88
N PHE A 122 5.34 -9.12 -6.39
CA PHE A 122 5.06 -9.48 -7.78
C PHE A 122 4.35 -10.83 -7.83
N GLY A 123 3.62 -11.06 -8.91
CA GLY A 123 2.91 -12.31 -9.10
C GLY A 123 3.78 -13.42 -9.69
N SER A 124 4.98 -13.11 -10.16
CA SER A 124 5.86 -14.11 -10.74
C SER A 124 7.31 -13.78 -10.46
N ALA A 125 8.16 -14.82 -10.52
CA ALA A 125 9.60 -14.63 -10.33
C ALA A 125 10.21 -13.82 -11.47
N GLU A 126 9.64 -13.94 -12.67
CA GLU A 126 10.11 -13.19 -13.83
C GLU A 126 9.92 -11.69 -13.64
N GLU A 127 8.75 -11.30 -13.16
CA GLU A 127 8.48 -9.89 -12.89
C GLU A 127 9.44 -9.34 -11.84
N ARG A 128 9.71 -10.13 -10.80
CA ARG A 128 10.66 -9.73 -9.77
C ARG A 128 12.06 -9.56 -10.35
N SER A 129 12.48 -10.47 -11.21
CA SER A 129 13.81 -10.41 -11.83
C SER A 129 13.95 -9.18 -12.71
N GLU A 130 12.92 -8.85 -13.47
CA GLU A 130 12.91 -7.64 -14.29
C GLU A 130 13.04 -6.40 -13.41
N HIS A 131 12.29 -6.37 -12.33
CA HIS A 131 12.34 -5.24 -11.41
C HIS A 131 13.71 -5.11 -10.74
N LEU A 132 14.33 -6.25 -10.39
CA LEU A 132 15.65 -6.23 -9.73
C LEU A 132 16.72 -5.58 -10.60
N ARG A 133 16.59 -5.67 -11.90
CA ARG A 133 17.52 -5.02 -12.81
C ARG A 133 17.60 -3.53 -12.58
N ALA A 134 16.46 -2.90 -12.26
CA ALA A 134 16.44 -1.46 -12.03
C ALA A 134 17.32 -1.05 -10.85
N HIS A 135 17.49 -1.95 -9.86
CA HIS A 135 18.33 -1.65 -8.71
C HIS A 135 19.84 -1.76 -9.02
N TYR A 136 20.20 -2.51 -10.04
CA TYR A 136 21.60 -2.76 -10.35
C TYR A 136 22.13 -1.99 -11.56
N PHE A 137 21.24 -1.58 -12.44
CA PHE A 137 21.64 -0.95 -13.71
C PHE A 137 21.14 0.47 -13.87
N VAL A 138 20.82 1.13 -12.79
CA VAL A 138 20.38 2.52 -12.82
C VAL A 138 21.56 3.47 -12.83
#